data_ba4af657a09c4e38cce0bfd5b6a58a82
#
_entry.id   ba4af657a09c4e38cce0bfd5b6a58a82
#
_cell.length_a   1.000
_cell.length_b   1.000
_cell.length_c   1.000
_cell.angle_alpha   90.00
_cell.angle_beta   90.00
_cell.angle_gamma   90.00
#
_symmetry.space_group_name_H-M   'P 1'
#
loop_
_entity.id
_entity.type
_entity.pdbx_description
1 polymer ?
#
loop_
_entity_poly.entity_id
_entity_poly.type
_entity_poly.pdbx_seq_one_letter_code
_entity_poly.pdbx_strand_id
1 'polypeptide(L)'
;METERKTLTQLSVPICLETLFYMLSGMVDTLMLSSVSDQAVGAVGTANTYIGVFIIMFGVISSGMIAVMSQNIGAGRPGIAYQARQLGLIFNALIGIVMSVVLATFSGGILRIVSIAPALLEPAEIYLRIVGGTCFLNALIPIFSSYLRVFGYTKHSLIGTVVGNVLNIILNSVFLFAFNWGVMGVAVATVISRVVNLIIVAGMGAVLIKAKQSPERIASRKIFAQIVKIGFPSALETALYNIAMTFIVRFMNQMDVDGMNVTARSYAIQIANFSYCVGAALAQANAIMTGWRIGAKEFEECNRGTRKAAIYGIITATCFP
;
A
#
# COMPACT_ATOMS: atom_id res chain seq x y z
N MET A 1 21.33 15.14 -13.95
CA MET A 1 19.86 15.25 -13.89
C MET A 1 19.54 15.99 -12.61
N GLU A 2 19.33 17.29 -12.67
CA GLU A 2 18.84 18.07 -11.53
C GLU A 2 17.43 17.59 -11.23
N THR A 3 17.29 16.83 -10.18
CA THR A 3 15.97 16.53 -9.62
C THR A 3 15.47 17.81 -8.99
N GLU A 4 14.54 18.52 -9.62
CA GLU A 4 13.89 19.66 -9.01
C GLU A 4 13.40 19.24 -7.61
N ARG A 5 14.03 19.77 -6.57
CA ARG A 5 13.68 19.47 -5.19
C ARG A 5 12.30 20.00 -4.90
N LYS A 6 11.33 19.11 -4.85
CA LYS A 6 9.94 19.46 -4.58
C LYS A 6 9.73 19.81 -3.10
N THR A 7 8.79 20.71 -2.86
CA THR A 7 8.37 21.08 -1.51
C THR A 7 7.58 19.94 -0.84
N LEU A 8 7.47 19.99 0.49
CA LEU A 8 6.69 19.02 1.26
C LEU A 8 5.26 18.91 0.72
N THR A 9 4.61 20.05 0.46
CA THR A 9 3.23 20.09 -0.06
C THR A 9 3.10 19.50 -1.45
N GLN A 10 4.07 19.75 -2.34
CA GLN A 10 4.07 19.17 -3.69
C GLN A 10 4.23 17.67 -3.71
N LEU A 11 4.84 17.08 -2.67
CA LEU A 11 4.94 15.64 -2.50
C LEU A 11 3.73 15.08 -1.75
N SER A 12 3.35 15.69 -0.62
CA SER A 12 2.33 15.15 0.27
C SER A 12 0.93 15.18 -0.32
N VAL A 13 0.56 16.24 -1.06
CA VAL A 13 -0.80 16.36 -1.63
C VAL A 13 -1.12 15.22 -2.62
N PRO A 14 -0.29 14.92 -3.63
CA PRO A 14 -0.56 13.77 -4.50
C PRO A 14 -0.55 12.43 -3.76
N ILE A 15 0.33 12.25 -2.77
CA ILE A 15 0.37 11.02 -1.96
C ILE A 15 -0.90 10.89 -1.11
N CYS A 16 -1.38 11.99 -0.53
CA CYS A 16 -2.63 12.02 0.24
C CYS A 16 -3.82 11.65 -0.66
N LEU A 17 -3.94 12.28 -1.82
CA LEU A 17 -4.98 11.97 -2.78
C LEU A 17 -4.93 10.50 -3.23
N GLU A 18 -3.73 9.97 -3.49
CA GLU A 18 -3.56 8.56 -3.86
C GLU A 18 -4.06 7.62 -2.76
N THR A 19 -3.74 7.91 -1.49
CA THR A 19 -4.20 7.12 -0.34
C THR A 19 -5.70 7.25 -0.15
N LEU A 20 -6.26 8.45 -0.30
CA LEU A 20 -7.70 8.68 -0.24
C LEU A 20 -8.45 7.91 -1.34
N PHE A 21 -7.98 7.97 -2.57
CA PHE A 21 -8.58 7.20 -3.67
C PHE A 21 -8.52 5.70 -3.42
N TYR A 22 -7.42 5.20 -2.85
CA TYR A 22 -7.31 3.79 -2.48
C TYR A 22 -8.33 3.40 -1.41
N MET A 23 -8.53 4.23 -0.38
CA MET A 23 -9.52 3.98 0.68
C MET A 23 -10.95 4.06 0.13
N LEU A 24 -11.25 5.09 -0.68
CA LEU A 24 -12.57 5.27 -1.30
C LEU A 24 -12.91 4.10 -2.23
N SER A 25 -11.96 3.57 -2.98
CA SER A 25 -12.18 2.38 -3.83
C SER A 25 -12.65 1.19 -3.01
N GLY A 26 -12.00 0.90 -1.88
CA GLY A 26 -12.43 -0.19 -0.98
C GLY A 26 -13.84 0.01 -0.41
N MET A 27 -14.21 1.26 -0.11
CA MET A 27 -15.58 1.59 0.35
C MET A 27 -16.61 1.40 -0.77
N VAL A 28 -16.30 1.84 -1.99
CA VAL A 28 -17.17 1.67 -3.15
C VAL A 28 -17.35 0.18 -3.47
N ASP A 29 -16.27 -0.62 -3.47
CA ASP A 29 -16.35 -2.07 -3.65
C ASP A 29 -17.29 -2.72 -2.64
N THR A 30 -17.19 -2.33 -1.36
CA THR A 30 -18.07 -2.82 -0.29
C THR A 30 -19.53 -2.43 -0.52
N LEU A 31 -19.79 -1.16 -0.90
CA LEU A 31 -21.14 -0.68 -1.20
C LEU A 31 -21.74 -1.37 -2.43
N MET A 32 -20.94 -1.63 -3.45
CA MET A 32 -21.42 -2.35 -4.64
C MET A 32 -21.72 -3.83 -4.32
N LEU A 33 -20.90 -4.47 -3.48
CA LEU A 33 -21.16 -5.84 -3.02
C LEU A 33 -22.39 -5.94 -2.12
N SER A 34 -22.66 -4.94 -1.27
CA SER A 34 -23.82 -4.95 -0.39
C SER A 34 -25.14 -4.93 -1.17
N SER A 35 -25.14 -4.37 -2.38
CA SER A 35 -26.32 -4.44 -3.27
C SER A 35 -26.59 -5.85 -3.82
N VAL A 36 -25.60 -6.77 -3.73
CA VAL A 36 -25.77 -8.16 -4.15
C VAL A 36 -26.17 -9.05 -2.98
N SER A 37 -25.36 -9.05 -1.90
CA SER A 37 -25.71 -9.73 -0.64
C SER A 37 -24.76 -9.32 0.50
N ASP A 38 -25.27 -9.32 1.73
CA ASP A 38 -24.46 -9.12 2.94
C ASP A 38 -23.42 -10.23 3.13
N GLN A 39 -23.73 -11.44 2.68
CA GLN A 39 -22.80 -12.58 2.69
C GLN A 39 -21.59 -12.31 1.78
N ALA A 40 -21.81 -11.71 0.61
CA ALA A 40 -20.71 -11.34 -0.30
C ALA A 40 -19.76 -10.32 0.35
N VAL A 41 -20.29 -9.33 1.06
CA VAL A 41 -19.51 -8.34 1.80
C VAL A 41 -18.68 -9.01 2.90
N GLY A 42 -19.29 -9.88 3.71
CA GLY A 42 -18.61 -10.63 4.77
C GLY A 42 -17.50 -11.54 4.24
N ALA A 43 -17.76 -12.22 3.12
CA ALA A 43 -16.80 -13.10 2.47
C ALA A 43 -15.57 -12.36 1.94
N VAL A 44 -15.79 -11.24 1.20
CA VAL A 44 -14.72 -10.41 0.64
C VAL A 44 -13.94 -9.71 1.75
N GLY A 45 -14.62 -9.19 2.78
CA GLY A 45 -13.98 -8.58 3.95
C GLY A 45 -13.05 -9.56 4.68
N THR A 46 -13.51 -10.79 4.89
CA THR A 46 -12.68 -11.85 5.49
C THR A 46 -11.47 -12.17 4.62
N ALA A 47 -11.66 -12.39 3.32
CA ALA A 47 -10.56 -12.67 2.40
C ALA A 47 -9.53 -11.53 2.37
N ASN A 48 -9.97 -10.27 2.35
CA ASN A 48 -9.08 -9.10 2.38
C ASN A 48 -8.28 -8.99 3.68
N THR A 49 -8.79 -9.45 4.81
CA THR A 49 -8.05 -9.50 6.07
C THR A 49 -6.81 -10.38 5.94
N TYR A 50 -6.92 -11.56 5.31
CA TYR A 50 -5.77 -12.45 5.10
C TYR A 50 -4.81 -11.92 4.06
N ILE A 51 -5.29 -11.34 2.96
CA ILE A 51 -4.45 -10.67 1.97
C ILE A 51 -3.67 -9.52 2.64
N GLY A 52 -4.32 -8.78 3.55
CA GLY A 52 -3.72 -7.68 4.31
C GLY A 52 -2.50 -8.08 5.14
N VAL A 53 -2.50 -9.27 5.74
CA VAL A 53 -1.34 -9.80 6.48
C VAL A 53 -0.10 -9.90 5.59
N PHE A 54 -0.25 -10.34 4.36
CA PHE A 54 0.88 -10.46 3.41
C PHE A 54 1.34 -9.10 2.89
N ILE A 55 0.45 -8.13 2.78
CA ILE A 55 0.80 -6.75 2.37
C ILE A 55 1.80 -6.12 3.35
N ILE A 56 1.71 -6.43 4.65
CA ILE A 56 2.68 -5.94 5.65
C ILE A 56 4.09 -6.45 5.32
N MET A 57 4.24 -7.68 4.89
CA MET A 57 5.54 -8.25 4.49
C MET A 57 6.17 -7.49 3.32
N PHE A 58 5.37 -7.07 2.33
CA PHE A 58 5.85 -6.27 1.21
C PHE A 58 6.30 -4.87 1.64
N GLY A 59 5.73 -4.35 2.72
CA GLY A 59 6.07 -3.06 3.31
C GLY A 59 7.53 -3.00 3.80
N VAL A 60 8.10 -4.11 4.29
CA VAL A 60 9.51 -4.19 4.72
C VAL A 60 10.45 -3.72 3.61
N ILE A 61 10.32 -4.33 2.45
CA ILE A 61 11.17 -4.02 1.30
C ILE A 61 10.87 -2.62 0.76
N SER A 62 9.59 -2.25 0.67
CA SER A 62 9.19 -0.96 0.09
C SER A 62 9.66 0.23 0.93
N SER A 63 9.55 0.19 2.26
CA SER A 63 9.98 1.29 3.14
C SER A 63 11.51 1.44 3.16
N GLY A 64 12.24 0.34 3.28
CA GLY A 64 13.70 0.36 3.22
C GLY A 64 14.23 0.83 1.87
N MET A 65 13.58 0.41 0.78
CA MET A 65 13.90 0.84 -0.58
C MET A 65 13.71 2.35 -0.77
N ILE A 66 12.61 2.94 -0.28
CA ILE A 66 12.37 4.39 -0.34
C ILE A 66 13.54 5.15 0.31
N ALA A 67 13.97 4.74 1.50
CA ALA A 67 15.06 5.39 2.21
C ALA A 67 16.39 5.28 1.45
N VAL A 68 16.74 4.08 0.96
CA VAL A 68 18.00 3.86 0.21
C VAL A 68 17.97 4.63 -1.11
N MET A 69 16.86 4.62 -1.85
CA MET A 69 16.73 5.36 -3.10
C MET A 69 16.83 6.87 -2.88
N SER A 70 16.07 7.43 -1.92
CA SER A 70 16.06 8.87 -1.68
C SER A 70 17.43 9.39 -1.23
N GLN A 71 18.14 8.66 -0.35
CA GLN A 71 19.51 9.01 0.04
C GLN A 71 20.49 9.03 -1.14
N ASN A 72 20.41 8.02 -2.01
CA ASN A 72 21.32 7.96 -3.15
C ASN A 72 20.98 9.00 -4.23
N ILE A 73 19.72 9.37 -4.40
CA ILE A 73 19.33 10.48 -5.28
C ILE A 73 19.86 11.80 -4.71
N GLY A 74 19.70 12.04 -3.41
CA GLY A 74 20.25 13.23 -2.75
C GLY A 74 21.79 13.31 -2.83
N ALA A 75 22.47 12.17 -2.84
CA ALA A 75 23.92 12.06 -3.03
C ALA A 75 24.36 12.19 -4.51
N GLY A 76 23.45 12.41 -5.45
CA GLY A 76 23.77 12.50 -6.88
C GLY A 76 24.07 11.14 -7.53
N ARG A 77 23.62 10.01 -6.95
CA ARG A 77 23.88 8.63 -7.39
C ARG A 77 22.62 7.91 -7.87
N PRO A 78 21.98 8.35 -8.96
CA PRO A 78 20.72 7.77 -9.43
C PRO A 78 20.85 6.32 -9.90
N GLY A 79 22.06 5.88 -10.32
CA GLY A 79 22.33 4.50 -10.70
C GLY A 79 22.17 3.51 -9.54
N ILE A 80 22.58 3.90 -8.33
CA ILE A 80 22.39 3.09 -7.12
C ILE A 80 20.90 3.05 -6.72
N ALA A 81 20.19 4.17 -6.87
CA ALA A 81 18.74 4.21 -6.64
C ALA A 81 17.98 3.26 -7.59
N TYR A 82 18.38 3.23 -8.86
CA TYR A 82 17.83 2.26 -9.84
C TYR A 82 18.16 0.80 -9.44
N GLN A 83 19.37 0.54 -8.98
CA GLN A 83 19.77 -0.79 -8.52
C GLN A 83 18.98 -1.22 -7.27
N ALA A 84 18.73 -0.29 -6.32
CA ALA A 84 17.89 -0.55 -5.16
C ALA A 84 16.44 -0.89 -5.56
N ARG A 85 15.87 -0.17 -6.56
CA ARG A 85 14.58 -0.52 -7.12
C ARG A 85 14.55 -1.92 -7.72
N GLN A 86 15.59 -2.32 -8.48
CA GLN A 86 15.63 -3.65 -9.08
C GLN A 86 15.69 -4.75 -8.03
N LEU A 87 16.48 -4.55 -6.98
CA LEU A 87 16.52 -5.51 -5.86
C LEU A 87 15.18 -5.59 -5.15
N GLY A 88 14.56 -4.45 -4.83
CA GLY A 88 13.22 -4.42 -4.25
C GLY A 88 12.17 -5.13 -5.12
N LEU A 89 12.25 -4.92 -6.45
CA LEU A 89 11.38 -5.59 -7.42
C LEU A 89 11.55 -7.11 -7.39
N ILE A 90 12.79 -7.61 -7.45
CA ILE A 90 13.09 -9.04 -7.45
C ILE A 90 12.58 -9.69 -6.15
N PHE A 91 12.91 -9.12 -5.00
CA PHE A 91 12.51 -9.70 -3.72
C PHE A 91 11.01 -9.65 -3.50
N ASN A 92 10.34 -8.51 -3.77
CA ASN A 92 8.88 -8.42 -3.65
C ASN A 92 8.17 -9.30 -4.69
N ALA A 93 8.73 -9.45 -5.90
CA ALA A 93 8.18 -10.37 -6.89
C ALA A 93 8.27 -11.83 -6.42
N LEU A 94 9.42 -12.25 -5.91
CA LEU A 94 9.61 -13.61 -5.39
C LEU A 94 8.64 -13.90 -4.24
N ILE A 95 8.60 -13.05 -3.22
CA ILE A 95 7.69 -13.21 -2.08
C ILE A 95 6.24 -13.16 -2.57
N GLY A 96 5.91 -12.19 -3.45
CA GLY A 96 4.58 -12.03 -4.00
C GLY A 96 4.10 -13.24 -4.81
N ILE A 97 4.96 -13.84 -5.64
CA ILE A 97 4.64 -15.06 -6.40
C ILE A 97 4.44 -16.25 -5.46
N VAL A 98 5.34 -16.45 -4.47
CA VAL A 98 5.18 -17.54 -3.50
C VAL A 98 3.85 -17.39 -2.74
N MET A 99 3.53 -16.18 -2.27
CA MET A 99 2.26 -15.93 -1.57
C MET A 99 1.06 -16.09 -2.49
N SER A 100 1.16 -15.67 -3.75
CA SER A 100 0.10 -15.89 -4.76
C SER A 100 -0.19 -17.38 -4.96
N VAL A 101 0.85 -18.20 -5.09
CA VAL A 101 0.71 -19.65 -5.24
C VAL A 101 0.08 -20.26 -3.98
N VAL A 102 0.53 -19.86 -2.79
CA VAL A 102 -0.02 -20.33 -1.51
C VAL A 102 -1.50 -19.97 -1.40
N LEU A 103 -1.87 -18.72 -1.65
CA LEU A 103 -3.26 -18.26 -1.57
C LEU A 103 -4.16 -18.87 -2.65
N ALA A 104 -3.64 -19.11 -3.87
CA ALA A 104 -4.40 -19.75 -4.93
C ALA A 104 -4.66 -21.24 -4.66
N THR A 105 -3.65 -21.95 -4.12
CA THR A 105 -3.74 -23.40 -3.93
C THR A 105 -4.39 -23.81 -2.62
N PHE A 106 -4.13 -23.06 -1.55
CA PHE A 106 -4.58 -23.38 -0.18
C PHE A 106 -5.72 -22.48 0.33
N SER A 107 -6.39 -21.71 -0.54
CA SER A 107 -7.48 -20.78 -0.17
C SER A 107 -8.52 -21.43 0.75
N GLY A 108 -9.10 -22.54 0.35
CA GLY A 108 -10.10 -23.25 1.14
C GLY A 108 -9.55 -23.82 2.46
N GLY A 109 -8.31 -24.31 2.48
CA GLY A 109 -7.63 -24.77 3.69
C GLY A 109 -7.42 -23.67 4.71
N ILE A 110 -6.91 -22.51 4.25
CA ILE A 110 -6.69 -21.33 5.09
C ILE A 110 -8.01 -20.86 5.72
N LEU A 111 -9.08 -20.75 4.93
CA LEU A 111 -10.39 -20.30 5.42
C LEU A 111 -11.03 -21.29 6.42
N ARG A 112 -10.80 -22.59 6.26
CA ARG A 112 -11.29 -23.62 7.21
C ARG A 112 -10.52 -23.58 8.53
N ILE A 113 -9.20 -23.38 8.51
CA ILE A 113 -8.38 -23.27 9.73
C ILE A 113 -8.88 -22.14 10.62
N VAL A 114 -9.34 -21.04 10.03
CA VAL A 114 -9.86 -19.87 10.77
C VAL A 114 -11.35 -19.96 11.06
N SER A 115 -11.96 -21.11 10.80
CA SER A 115 -13.37 -21.39 11.17
C SER A 115 -14.35 -20.37 10.59
N ILE A 116 -14.19 -19.99 9.31
CA ILE A 116 -15.14 -19.11 8.62
C ILE A 116 -16.54 -19.72 8.61
N ALA A 117 -17.57 -18.91 8.72
CA ALA A 117 -18.94 -19.36 8.64
C ALA A 117 -19.21 -20.13 7.31
N PRO A 118 -19.89 -21.29 7.33
CA PRO A 118 -20.11 -22.11 6.12
C PRO A 118 -20.73 -21.33 4.96
N ALA A 119 -21.63 -20.41 5.25
CA ALA A 119 -22.29 -19.56 4.24
C ALA A 119 -21.34 -18.60 3.51
N LEU A 120 -20.20 -18.26 4.12
CA LEU A 120 -19.20 -17.34 3.56
C LEU A 120 -18.04 -18.08 2.87
N LEU A 121 -17.92 -19.39 3.08
CA LEU A 121 -16.74 -20.17 2.65
C LEU A 121 -16.54 -20.11 1.13
N GLU A 122 -17.57 -20.46 0.36
CA GLU A 122 -17.49 -20.53 -1.09
C GLU A 122 -17.16 -19.17 -1.72
N PRO A 123 -17.90 -18.07 -1.45
CA PRO A 123 -17.58 -16.77 -2.02
C PRO A 123 -16.23 -16.21 -1.53
N ALA A 124 -15.82 -16.48 -0.29
CA ALA A 124 -14.52 -16.10 0.22
C ALA A 124 -13.39 -16.87 -0.47
N GLU A 125 -13.58 -18.17 -0.73
CA GLU A 125 -12.60 -19.00 -1.44
C GLU A 125 -12.41 -18.54 -2.88
N ILE A 126 -13.48 -18.23 -3.61
CA ILE A 126 -13.43 -17.69 -4.97
C ILE A 126 -12.60 -16.39 -4.98
N TYR A 127 -12.93 -15.46 -4.08
CA TYR A 127 -12.23 -14.18 -4.00
C TYR A 127 -10.75 -14.35 -3.62
N LEU A 128 -10.47 -15.16 -2.60
CA LEU A 128 -9.11 -15.40 -2.12
C LEU A 128 -8.26 -16.11 -3.18
N ARG A 129 -8.84 -17.02 -3.94
CA ARG A 129 -8.16 -17.73 -5.03
C ARG A 129 -7.80 -16.78 -6.18
N ILE A 130 -8.69 -15.89 -6.57
CA ILE A 130 -8.47 -14.95 -7.69
C ILE A 130 -7.58 -13.79 -7.25
N VAL A 131 -7.99 -13.02 -6.24
CA VAL A 131 -7.29 -11.81 -5.80
C VAL A 131 -6.03 -12.16 -5.00
N GLY A 132 -6.09 -13.17 -4.15
CA GLY A 132 -4.93 -13.70 -3.43
C GLY A 132 -3.95 -14.38 -4.37
N GLY A 133 -4.43 -15.14 -5.37
CA GLY A 133 -3.61 -15.75 -6.41
C GLY A 133 -2.86 -14.74 -7.30
N THR A 134 -3.26 -13.48 -7.26
CA THR A 134 -2.57 -12.36 -7.94
C THR A 134 -1.94 -11.37 -6.95
N CYS A 135 -1.66 -11.81 -5.72
CA CYS A 135 -1.11 -10.98 -4.65
C CYS A 135 0.25 -10.33 -5.01
N PHE A 136 1.00 -10.93 -5.97
CA PHE A 136 2.23 -10.33 -6.50
C PHE A 136 2.01 -8.93 -7.09
N LEU A 137 0.81 -8.61 -7.58
CA LEU A 137 0.48 -7.25 -8.04
C LEU A 137 0.56 -6.25 -6.87
N ASN A 138 0.06 -6.64 -5.69
CA ASN A 138 0.16 -5.82 -4.46
C ASN A 138 1.61 -5.64 -3.98
N ALA A 139 2.50 -6.57 -4.34
CA ALA A 139 3.92 -6.47 -4.04
C ALA A 139 4.65 -5.54 -5.02
N LEU A 140 4.26 -5.52 -6.29
CA LEU A 140 4.96 -4.79 -7.36
C LEU A 140 4.52 -3.32 -7.49
N ILE A 141 3.21 -3.03 -7.41
CA ILE A 141 2.69 -1.67 -7.56
C ILE A 141 3.38 -0.68 -6.62
N PRO A 142 3.53 -0.94 -5.30
CA PRO A 142 4.22 -0.02 -4.38
C PRO A 142 5.69 0.24 -4.74
N ILE A 143 6.39 -0.73 -5.35
CA ILE A 143 7.78 -0.57 -5.79
C ILE A 143 7.87 0.49 -6.89
N PHE A 144 7.03 0.40 -7.92
CA PHE A 144 7.01 1.37 -9.02
C PHE A 144 6.48 2.73 -8.58
N SER A 145 5.42 2.77 -7.77
CA SER A 145 4.87 4.00 -7.20
C SER A 145 5.91 4.72 -6.34
N SER A 146 6.61 4.00 -5.46
CA SER A 146 7.69 4.57 -4.63
C SER A 146 8.85 5.07 -5.48
N TYR A 147 9.20 4.36 -6.54
CA TYR A 147 10.25 4.79 -7.47
C TYR A 147 9.89 6.13 -8.14
N LEU A 148 8.66 6.28 -8.64
CA LEU A 148 8.17 7.55 -9.18
C LEU A 148 8.20 8.67 -8.13
N ARG A 149 7.72 8.40 -6.92
CA ARG A 149 7.65 9.38 -5.82
C ARG A 149 9.03 9.87 -5.40
N VAL A 150 9.99 8.97 -5.27
CA VAL A 150 11.37 9.31 -4.85
C VAL A 150 12.10 10.15 -5.91
N PHE A 151 11.74 10.02 -7.18
CA PHE A 151 12.22 10.91 -8.25
C PHE A 151 11.37 12.19 -8.42
N GLY A 152 10.40 12.43 -7.53
CA GLY A 152 9.56 13.62 -7.56
C GLY A 152 8.34 13.54 -8.49
N TYR A 153 8.10 12.40 -9.13
CA TYR A 153 6.97 12.18 -10.05
C TYR A 153 5.70 11.70 -9.32
N THR A 154 5.39 12.30 -8.16
CA THR A 154 4.24 11.89 -7.32
C THR A 154 2.89 11.97 -8.03
N LYS A 155 2.69 12.98 -8.90
CA LYS A 155 1.47 13.10 -9.70
C LYS A 155 1.26 11.92 -10.65
N HIS A 156 2.33 11.33 -11.17
CA HIS A 156 2.26 10.19 -12.10
C HIS A 156 1.90 8.90 -11.37
N SER A 157 2.35 8.73 -10.12
CA SER A 157 1.90 7.63 -9.26
C SER A 157 0.39 7.75 -8.98
N LEU A 158 -0.09 8.96 -8.66
CA LEU A 158 -1.51 9.25 -8.45
C LEU A 158 -2.35 8.90 -9.69
N ILE A 159 -1.90 9.25 -10.91
CA ILE A 159 -2.63 8.94 -12.15
C ILE A 159 -2.86 7.43 -12.28
N GLY A 160 -1.83 6.61 -12.02
CA GLY A 160 -1.97 5.15 -12.06
C GLY A 160 -3.05 4.64 -11.11
N THR A 161 -3.08 5.15 -9.88
CA THR A 161 -4.09 4.77 -8.88
C THR A 161 -5.50 5.25 -9.25
N VAL A 162 -5.64 6.50 -9.71
CA VAL A 162 -6.94 7.04 -10.12
C VAL A 162 -7.51 6.26 -11.31
N VAL A 163 -6.70 6.02 -12.34
CA VAL A 163 -7.15 5.25 -13.52
C VAL A 163 -7.52 3.82 -13.12
N GLY A 164 -6.69 3.18 -12.27
CA GLY A 164 -6.99 1.84 -11.76
C GLY A 164 -8.32 1.80 -11.00
N ASN A 165 -8.56 2.75 -10.09
CA ASN A 165 -9.78 2.79 -9.28
C ASN A 165 -11.03 3.11 -10.11
N VAL A 166 -10.95 4.06 -11.04
CA VAL A 166 -12.06 4.37 -11.96
C VAL A 166 -12.40 3.13 -12.80
N LEU A 167 -11.38 2.46 -13.35
CA LEU A 167 -11.59 1.23 -14.11
C LEU A 167 -12.20 0.12 -13.24
N ASN A 168 -11.78 -0.01 -11.99
CA ASN A 168 -12.33 -0.97 -11.03
C ASN A 168 -13.84 -0.73 -10.81
N ILE A 169 -14.25 0.52 -10.57
CA ILE A 169 -15.67 0.88 -10.40
C ILE A 169 -16.48 0.54 -11.65
N ILE A 170 -15.97 0.89 -12.83
CA ILE A 170 -16.64 0.60 -14.11
C ILE A 170 -16.79 -0.92 -14.30
N LEU A 171 -15.70 -1.68 -14.11
CA LEU A 171 -15.72 -3.13 -14.27
C LEU A 171 -16.59 -3.82 -13.23
N ASN A 172 -16.58 -3.36 -11.97
CA ASN A 172 -17.49 -3.85 -10.94
C ASN A 172 -18.94 -3.64 -11.37
N SER A 173 -19.29 -2.43 -11.86
CA SER A 173 -20.64 -2.14 -12.34
C SER A 173 -21.07 -3.09 -13.45
N VAL A 174 -20.20 -3.33 -14.42
CA VAL A 174 -20.48 -4.23 -15.55
C VAL A 174 -20.60 -5.69 -15.07
N PHE A 175 -19.64 -6.18 -14.27
CA PHE A 175 -19.63 -7.59 -13.87
C PHE A 175 -20.71 -7.93 -12.84
N LEU A 176 -21.06 -6.99 -11.95
CA LEU A 176 -22.12 -7.20 -10.95
C LEU A 176 -23.52 -7.06 -11.56
N PHE A 177 -23.76 -5.99 -12.32
CA PHE A 177 -25.13 -5.64 -12.73
C PHE A 177 -25.48 -6.11 -14.15
N ALA A 178 -24.52 -6.16 -15.09
CA ALA A 178 -24.80 -6.64 -16.44
C ALA A 178 -24.60 -8.15 -16.58
N PHE A 179 -23.51 -8.70 -15.98
CA PHE A 179 -23.21 -10.12 -16.08
C PHE A 179 -23.65 -10.96 -14.89
N ASN A 180 -24.03 -10.35 -13.77
CA ASN A 180 -24.43 -11.03 -12.53
C ASN A 180 -23.40 -12.03 -11.98
N TRP A 181 -22.10 -11.70 -12.11
CA TRP A 181 -21.01 -12.59 -11.68
C TRP A 181 -20.76 -12.57 -10.16
N GLY A 182 -21.46 -11.73 -9.39
CA GLY A 182 -21.32 -11.64 -7.94
C GLY A 182 -19.88 -11.40 -7.49
N VAL A 183 -19.43 -12.14 -6.47
CA VAL A 183 -18.08 -12.00 -5.89
C VAL A 183 -16.96 -12.28 -6.91
N MET A 184 -17.17 -13.22 -7.82
CA MET A 184 -16.22 -13.52 -8.90
C MET A 184 -16.00 -12.28 -9.79
N GLY A 185 -17.07 -11.56 -10.12
CA GLY A 185 -17.00 -10.34 -10.94
C GLY A 185 -16.13 -9.26 -10.28
N VAL A 186 -16.34 -9.01 -8.99
CA VAL A 186 -15.53 -8.05 -8.22
C VAL A 186 -14.06 -8.50 -8.13
N ALA A 187 -13.81 -9.79 -7.94
CA ALA A 187 -12.45 -10.32 -7.91
C ALA A 187 -11.71 -10.10 -9.24
N VAL A 188 -12.36 -10.38 -10.37
CA VAL A 188 -11.81 -10.19 -11.71
C VAL A 188 -11.59 -8.70 -11.99
N ALA A 189 -12.57 -7.84 -11.68
CA ALA A 189 -12.44 -6.40 -11.83
C ALA A 189 -11.24 -5.84 -11.05
N THR A 190 -11.06 -6.30 -9.81
CA THR A 190 -9.92 -5.91 -8.97
C THR A 190 -8.60 -6.31 -9.60
N VAL A 191 -8.48 -7.52 -10.14
CA VAL A 191 -7.24 -7.99 -10.79
C VAL A 191 -6.93 -7.17 -12.04
N ILE A 192 -7.91 -6.98 -12.93
CA ILE A 192 -7.72 -6.20 -14.16
C ILE A 192 -7.27 -4.77 -13.83
N SER A 193 -7.92 -4.13 -12.87
CA SER A 193 -7.61 -2.77 -12.45
C SER A 193 -6.20 -2.64 -11.88
N ARG A 194 -5.75 -3.62 -11.09
CA ARG A 194 -4.39 -3.67 -10.57
C ARG A 194 -3.35 -3.91 -11.66
N VAL A 195 -3.64 -4.76 -12.63
CA VAL A 195 -2.76 -4.96 -13.80
C VAL A 195 -2.59 -3.66 -14.57
N VAL A 196 -3.69 -2.97 -14.85
CA VAL A 196 -3.66 -1.67 -15.56
C VAL A 196 -2.88 -0.62 -14.75
N ASN A 197 -3.12 -0.52 -13.43
CA ASN A 197 -2.34 0.37 -12.57
C ASN A 197 -0.85 0.03 -12.64
N LEU A 198 -0.47 -1.24 -12.52
CA LEU A 198 0.93 -1.68 -12.61
C LEU A 198 1.56 -1.28 -13.96
N ILE A 199 0.87 -1.52 -15.06
CA ILE A 199 1.36 -1.15 -16.42
C ILE A 199 1.59 0.36 -16.50
N ILE A 200 0.66 1.17 -15.98
CA ILE A 200 0.78 2.64 -16.01
C ILE A 200 1.98 3.10 -15.19
N VAL A 201 2.10 2.68 -13.91
CA VAL A 201 3.18 3.16 -13.04
C VAL A 201 4.55 2.63 -13.48
N ALA A 202 4.62 1.40 -13.99
CA ALA A 202 5.84 0.82 -14.54
C ALA A 202 6.26 1.50 -15.84
N GLY A 203 5.32 1.73 -16.76
CA GLY A 203 5.55 2.43 -18.02
C GLY A 203 6.00 3.87 -17.81
N MET A 204 5.31 4.62 -16.94
CA MET A 204 5.73 5.98 -16.57
C MET A 204 7.13 6.00 -15.94
N GLY A 205 7.43 5.06 -15.06
CA GLY A 205 8.77 4.92 -14.46
C GLY A 205 9.85 4.64 -15.50
N ALA A 206 9.57 3.83 -16.51
CA ALA A 206 10.51 3.52 -17.58
C ALA A 206 10.77 4.70 -18.52
N VAL A 207 9.73 5.48 -18.84
CA VAL A 207 9.82 6.63 -19.76
C VAL A 207 10.44 7.85 -19.08
N LEU A 208 10.00 8.18 -17.87
CA LEU A 208 10.37 9.43 -17.19
C LEU A 208 11.73 9.37 -16.51
N ILE A 209 12.15 8.18 -16.04
CA ILE A 209 13.34 8.05 -15.19
C ILE A 209 14.44 7.32 -15.94
N LYS A 210 15.45 8.09 -16.40
CA LYS A 210 16.62 7.58 -17.13
C LYS A 210 17.78 7.13 -16.23
N ALA A 211 17.52 6.80 -14.97
CA ALA A 211 18.54 6.41 -13.99
C ALA A 211 19.29 5.11 -14.34
N LYS A 212 18.73 4.28 -15.22
CA LYS A 212 19.37 3.06 -15.76
C LYS A 212 20.69 3.36 -16.48
N GLN A 213 20.81 4.54 -17.08
CA GLN A 213 21.98 4.98 -17.88
C GLN A 213 23.15 5.46 -17.01
N SER A 214 22.95 5.62 -15.71
CA SER A 214 24.00 6.05 -14.78
C SER A 214 24.99 4.92 -14.53
N PRO A 215 26.33 5.17 -14.60
CA PRO A 215 27.34 4.15 -14.47
C PRO A 215 27.58 3.64 -13.04
N GLU A 216 27.07 4.38 -12.04
CA GLU A 216 27.35 4.10 -10.64
C GLU A 216 26.68 2.81 -10.16
N ARG A 217 27.48 1.92 -9.60
CA ARG A 217 27.03 0.65 -9.04
C ARG A 217 27.81 0.27 -7.81
N ILE A 218 27.15 -0.38 -6.87
CA ILE A 218 27.77 -1.00 -5.69
C ILE A 218 27.30 -2.45 -5.56
N ALA A 219 27.95 -3.23 -4.70
CA ALA A 219 27.59 -4.63 -4.48
C ALA A 219 26.13 -4.75 -4.03
N SER A 220 25.32 -5.53 -4.75
CA SER A 220 23.89 -5.74 -4.49
C SER A 220 23.60 -6.20 -3.06
N ARG A 221 24.49 -7.00 -2.47
CA ARG A 221 24.40 -7.44 -1.07
C ARG A 221 24.43 -6.26 -0.09
N LYS A 222 25.24 -5.22 -0.35
CA LYS A 222 25.30 -4.02 0.51
C LYS A 222 23.98 -3.22 0.43
N ILE A 223 23.45 -3.03 -0.78
CA ILE A 223 22.16 -2.34 -0.97
C ILE A 223 21.05 -3.10 -0.28
N PHE A 224 20.98 -4.41 -0.48
CA PHE A 224 19.96 -5.26 0.12
C PHE A 224 20.03 -5.22 1.65
N ALA A 225 21.23 -5.34 2.21
CA ALA A 225 21.42 -5.22 3.67
C ALA A 225 20.96 -3.87 4.22
N GLN A 226 21.17 -2.76 3.49
CA GLN A 226 20.66 -1.45 3.87
C GLN A 226 19.13 -1.39 3.79
N ILE A 227 18.52 -1.93 2.73
CA ILE A 227 17.06 -2.01 2.58
C ILE A 227 16.43 -2.75 3.76
N VAL A 228 16.96 -3.93 4.10
CA VAL A 228 16.44 -4.75 5.20
C VAL A 228 16.68 -4.07 6.55
N LYS A 229 17.87 -3.51 6.77
CA LYS A 229 18.22 -2.83 8.03
C LYS A 229 17.27 -1.68 8.36
N ILE A 230 16.78 -0.96 7.35
CA ILE A 230 15.84 0.16 7.53
C ILE A 230 14.40 -0.34 7.51
N GLY A 231 14.07 -1.24 6.60
CA GLY A 231 12.69 -1.70 6.41
C GLY A 231 12.20 -2.65 7.50
N PHE A 232 13.07 -3.49 8.06
CA PHE A 232 12.66 -4.46 9.07
C PHE A 232 12.13 -3.81 10.37
N PRO A 233 12.80 -2.81 10.97
CA PRO A 233 12.25 -2.12 12.14
C PRO A 233 10.90 -1.45 11.87
N SER A 234 10.73 -0.83 10.71
CA SER A 234 9.47 -0.20 10.29
C SER A 234 8.32 -1.21 10.14
N ALA A 235 8.61 -2.38 9.59
CA ALA A 235 7.62 -3.44 9.48
C ALA A 235 7.29 -4.09 10.82
N LEU A 236 8.29 -4.24 11.70
CA LEU A 236 8.09 -4.74 13.07
C LEU A 236 7.19 -3.79 13.86
N GLU A 237 7.39 -2.48 13.76
CA GLU A 237 6.51 -1.47 14.35
C GLU A 237 5.06 -1.65 13.87
N THR A 238 4.85 -1.78 12.58
CA THR A 238 3.51 -2.01 12.00
C THR A 238 2.90 -3.32 12.48
N ALA A 239 3.69 -4.39 12.55
CA ALA A 239 3.23 -5.69 13.05
C ALA A 239 2.83 -5.62 14.53
N LEU A 240 3.66 -5.01 15.38
CA LEU A 240 3.36 -4.83 16.80
C LEU A 240 2.11 -3.98 17.02
N TYR A 241 1.93 -2.91 16.24
CA TYR A 241 0.71 -2.11 16.28
C TYR A 241 -0.54 -2.96 15.96
N ASN A 242 -0.50 -3.76 14.90
CA ASN A 242 -1.63 -4.63 14.54
C ASN A 242 -1.91 -5.71 15.58
N ILE A 243 -0.87 -6.27 16.20
CA ILE A 243 -1.01 -7.23 17.30
C ILE A 243 -1.68 -6.54 18.51
N ALA A 244 -1.21 -5.35 18.90
CA ALA A 244 -1.79 -4.58 20.02
C ALA A 244 -3.27 -4.26 19.74
N MET A 245 -3.61 -3.83 18.52
CA MET A 245 -5.00 -3.56 18.14
C MET A 245 -5.88 -4.82 18.18
N THR A 246 -5.34 -5.97 17.82
CA THR A 246 -6.05 -7.27 17.92
C THR A 246 -6.38 -7.59 19.38
N PHE A 247 -5.43 -7.39 20.30
CA PHE A 247 -5.70 -7.57 21.74
C PHE A 247 -6.74 -6.59 22.28
N ILE A 248 -6.69 -5.32 21.89
CA ILE A 248 -7.69 -4.32 22.28
C ILE A 248 -9.09 -4.75 21.83
N VAL A 249 -9.26 -5.20 20.57
CA VAL A 249 -10.55 -5.70 20.08
C VAL A 249 -11.00 -6.93 20.87
N ARG A 250 -10.08 -7.84 21.20
CA ARG A 250 -10.40 -9.02 22.01
C ARG A 250 -10.91 -8.63 23.40
N PHE A 251 -10.25 -7.70 24.09
CA PHE A 251 -10.71 -7.21 25.40
C PHE A 251 -12.07 -6.50 25.29
N MET A 252 -12.27 -5.68 24.26
CA MET A 252 -13.56 -5.04 24.04
C MET A 252 -14.68 -6.06 23.85
N ASN A 253 -14.47 -7.10 23.04
CA ASN A 253 -15.44 -8.19 22.84
C ASN A 253 -15.76 -8.95 24.14
N GLN A 254 -14.80 -9.05 25.07
CA GLN A 254 -15.05 -9.70 26.38
C GLN A 254 -15.85 -8.81 27.33
N MET A 255 -15.77 -7.50 27.19
CA MET A 255 -16.47 -6.51 28.03
C MET A 255 -17.84 -6.11 27.47
N ASP A 256 -18.10 -6.38 26.21
CA ASP A 256 -19.25 -5.88 25.45
C ASP A 256 -20.22 -7.04 25.16
N VAL A 257 -21.19 -7.20 26.06
CA VAL A 257 -22.19 -8.27 25.97
C VAL A 257 -23.12 -8.08 24.74
N ASP A 258 -23.36 -6.80 24.35
CA ASP A 258 -24.29 -6.44 23.28
C ASP A 258 -23.63 -6.09 21.95
N GLY A 259 -22.30 -6.08 21.88
CA GLY A 259 -21.52 -5.74 20.66
C GLY A 259 -21.55 -4.25 20.28
N MET A 260 -22.13 -3.40 21.12
CA MET A 260 -22.35 -1.97 20.84
C MET A 260 -21.06 -1.17 20.82
N ASN A 261 -20.14 -1.44 21.74
CA ASN A 261 -18.84 -0.74 21.82
C ASN A 261 -17.91 -1.11 20.65
N VAL A 262 -17.92 -2.37 20.23
CA VAL A 262 -17.16 -2.83 19.06
C VAL A 262 -17.68 -2.17 17.78
N THR A 263 -18.99 -2.06 17.65
CA THR A 263 -19.64 -1.37 16.53
C THR A 263 -19.30 0.12 16.51
N ALA A 264 -19.45 0.82 17.65
CA ALA A 264 -19.10 2.23 17.80
C ALA A 264 -17.61 2.49 17.46
N ARG A 265 -16.71 1.62 17.96
CA ARG A 265 -15.29 1.67 17.62
C ARG A 265 -15.05 1.51 16.12
N SER A 266 -15.78 0.63 15.46
CA SER A 266 -15.63 0.42 14.02
C SER A 266 -15.97 1.67 13.21
N TYR A 267 -17.03 2.40 13.58
CA TYR A 267 -17.35 3.69 12.98
C TYR A 267 -16.30 4.76 13.30
N ALA A 268 -15.84 4.83 14.56
CA ALA A 268 -14.82 5.79 14.97
C ALA A 268 -13.50 5.57 14.20
N ILE A 269 -13.07 4.32 13.99
CA ILE A 269 -11.87 3.99 13.20
C ILE A 269 -12.04 4.42 11.74
N GLN A 270 -13.21 4.24 11.14
CA GLN A 270 -13.44 4.68 9.77
C GLN A 270 -13.24 6.19 9.61
N ILE A 271 -13.73 6.98 10.57
CA ILE A 271 -13.52 8.43 10.58
C ILE A 271 -12.05 8.76 10.82
N ALA A 272 -11.41 8.13 11.82
CA ALA A 272 -10.01 8.33 12.14
C ALA A 272 -9.06 7.98 10.98
N ASN A 273 -9.42 7.01 10.13
CA ASN A 273 -8.63 6.65 8.96
C ASN A 273 -8.46 7.79 7.96
N PHE A 274 -9.44 8.70 7.83
CA PHE A 274 -9.28 9.89 6.98
C PHE A 274 -8.22 10.85 7.53
N SER A 275 -8.21 11.08 8.84
CA SER A 275 -7.17 11.88 9.51
C SER A 275 -5.81 11.21 9.40
N TYR A 276 -5.73 9.89 9.63
CA TYR A 276 -4.53 9.10 9.48
C TYR A 276 -3.93 9.17 8.07
N CYS A 277 -4.78 9.21 7.03
CA CYS A 277 -4.35 9.31 5.63
C CYS A 277 -3.50 10.56 5.38
N VAL A 278 -3.90 11.71 5.92
CA VAL A 278 -3.13 12.97 5.78
C VAL A 278 -1.80 12.86 6.50
N GLY A 279 -1.79 12.35 7.74
CA GLY A 279 -0.57 12.11 8.52
C GLY A 279 0.39 11.14 7.82
N ALA A 280 -0.10 10.04 7.30
CA ALA A 280 0.69 9.06 6.56
C ALA A 280 1.30 9.64 5.28
N ALA A 281 0.56 10.46 4.54
CA ALA A 281 1.07 11.14 3.35
C ALA A 281 2.17 12.16 3.68
N LEU A 282 2.01 12.93 4.75
CA LEU A 282 3.03 13.85 5.25
C LEU A 282 4.29 13.08 5.70
N ALA A 283 4.12 11.99 6.45
CA ALA A 283 5.23 11.15 6.90
C ALA A 283 6.02 10.56 5.71
N GLN A 284 5.32 10.06 4.69
CA GLN A 284 5.98 9.51 3.50
C GLN A 284 6.69 10.57 2.67
N ALA A 285 6.07 11.75 2.49
CA ALA A 285 6.71 12.89 1.81
C ALA A 285 7.95 13.37 2.57
N ASN A 286 7.86 13.47 3.91
CA ASN A 286 8.98 13.83 4.76
C ASN A 286 10.11 12.79 4.70
N ALA A 287 9.81 11.51 4.67
CA ALA A 287 10.80 10.44 4.56
C ALA A 287 11.61 10.57 3.25
N ILE A 288 10.95 10.87 2.13
CA ILE A 288 11.60 11.12 0.84
C ILE A 288 12.51 12.35 0.91
N MET A 289 12.00 13.47 1.42
CA MET A 289 12.76 14.73 1.54
C MET A 289 13.96 14.60 2.49
N THR A 290 13.75 13.94 3.62
CA THR A 290 14.81 13.63 4.59
C THR A 290 15.89 12.78 3.94
N GLY A 291 15.52 11.77 3.17
CA GLY A 291 16.46 10.97 2.40
C GLY A 291 17.30 11.81 1.43
N TRP A 292 16.66 12.70 0.66
CA TRP A 292 17.38 13.60 -0.25
C TRP A 292 18.39 14.48 0.48
N ARG A 293 18.01 15.09 1.61
CA ARG A 293 18.86 16.00 2.39
C ARG A 293 20.02 15.28 3.07
N ILE A 294 19.75 14.10 3.64
CA ILE A 294 20.81 13.25 4.22
C ILE A 294 21.81 12.86 3.13
N GLY A 295 21.34 12.45 1.95
CA GLY A 295 22.19 12.15 0.83
C GLY A 295 23.04 13.31 0.37
N ALA A 296 22.50 14.51 0.37
CA ALA A 296 23.20 15.77 0.05
C ALA A 296 24.07 16.30 1.21
N LYS A 297 24.05 15.67 2.39
CA LYS A 297 24.73 16.10 3.63
C LYS A 297 24.21 17.43 4.20
N GLU A 298 22.96 17.77 3.92
CA GLU A 298 22.28 19.00 4.39
C GLU A 298 21.54 18.73 5.70
N PHE A 299 22.25 18.42 6.78
CA PHE A 299 21.67 17.96 8.04
C PHE A 299 20.83 19.03 8.76
N GLU A 300 21.20 20.30 8.69
CA GLU A 300 20.43 21.38 9.31
C GLU A 300 19.07 21.58 8.61
N GLU A 301 19.06 21.55 7.28
CA GLU A 301 17.83 21.63 6.52
C GLU A 301 16.94 20.38 6.71
N CYS A 302 17.57 19.21 6.92
CA CYS A 302 16.88 17.99 7.27
C CYS A 302 16.08 18.17 8.58
N ASN A 303 16.72 18.66 9.63
CA ASN A 303 16.09 18.91 10.94
C ASN A 303 14.96 19.96 10.85
N ARG A 304 15.22 21.07 10.14
CA ARG A 304 14.20 22.13 9.90
C ARG A 304 12.99 21.56 9.14
N GLY A 305 13.22 20.74 8.11
CA GLY A 305 12.15 20.14 7.31
C GLY A 305 11.32 19.16 8.10
N THR A 306 11.95 18.28 8.88
CA THR A 306 11.27 17.30 9.74
C THR A 306 10.43 17.99 10.81
N ARG A 307 10.96 19.06 11.44
CA ARG A 307 10.20 19.89 12.40
C ARG A 307 8.96 20.54 11.75
N LYS A 308 9.08 21.08 10.53
CA LYS A 308 7.93 21.63 9.79
C LYS A 308 6.89 20.54 9.49
N ALA A 309 7.33 19.35 9.03
CA ALA A 309 6.43 18.23 8.76
C ALA A 309 5.70 17.77 10.03
N ALA A 310 6.38 17.73 11.18
CA ALA A 310 5.77 17.40 12.46
C ALA A 310 4.72 18.44 12.88
N ILE A 311 5.01 19.73 12.73
CA ILE A 311 4.06 20.82 13.04
C ILE A 311 2.81 20.70 12.15
N TYR A 312 2.97 20.48 10.84
CA TYR A 312 1.83 20.27 9.95
C TYR A 312 1.04 19.01 10.31
N GLY A 313 1.73 17.93 10.70
CA GLY A 313 1.08 16.71 11.19
C GLY A 313 0.24 16.95 12.45
N ILE A 314 0.75 17.71 13.41
CA ILE A 314 0.03 18.08 14.65
C ILE A 314 -1.20 18.95 14.30
N ILE A 315 -1.02 19.98 13.47
CA ILE A 315 -2.12 20.88 13.06
C ILE A 315 -3.22 20.06 12.37
N THR A 316 -2.87 19.19 11.42
CA THR A 316 -3.87 18.38 10.71
C THR A 316 -4.58 17.40 11.63
N ALA A 317 -3.85 16.73 12.54
CA ALA A 317 -4.44 15.81 13.52
C ALA A 317 -5.36 16.53 14.52
N THR A 318 -5.10 17.81 14.82
CA THR A 318 -5.95 18.62 15.73
C THR A 318 -7.18 19.18 15.01
N CYS A 319 -7.05 19.51 13.72
CA CYS A 319 -8.17 20.05 12.92
C CYS A 319 -9.14 18.95 12.45
N PHE A 320 -8.68 17.71 12.34
CA PHE A 320 -9.47 16.55 11.94
C PHE A 320 -9.34 15.45 13.00
N PRO A 321 -9.96 15.63 14.17
CA PRO A 321 -9.90 14.67 15.26
C PRO A 321 -10.68 13.38 14.95
#